data_f829a4dd7d18cda42f7a9e8c6aa509fe
#
_entry.id   f829a4dd7d18cda42f7a9e8c6aa509fe
#
_cell.length_a   1.000
_cell.length_b   1.000
_cell.length_c   1.000
_cell.angle_alpha   90.00
_cell.angle_beta   90.00
_cell.angle_gamma   90.00
#
_symmetry.space_group_name_H-M   'P 1'
#
loop_
_entity.id
_entity.type
_entity.pdbx_description
1 polymer ?
#
loop_
_entity_poly.entity_id
_entity_poly.type
_entity_poly.pdbx_seq_one_letter_code
_entity_poly.pdbx_strand_id
1 'polypeptide(L)'
;MVNLYSIKVNWRRTYFAIASLLLFSLFVGIVGIEYWDEQELASISNQTSTAPTGKVTIVVKISERILELYSDGQLHKKYRIAVGKSSTPTPIGEWIVIWKAYRSADILGTRFLGIDVPWGGYGIHGTNRPWSVGHFISQGCIRLRNQDIEELFEWVPVGTPVRIEGKKFPIQRVLKSETIGADVVLLQAKLKKLGYLEGRADGFFNRDTEEAVKRFQYDKGIKITGIVDQKNLELLGL
;
A
#
# COMPACT_ATOMS: atom_id res chain seq x y z
N MET A 1 -64.88 -13.35 -33.44
CA MET A 1 -64.81 -13.00 -32.00
C MET A 1 -63.47 -13.51 -31.46
N VAL A 2 -62.52 -12.64 -31.23
CA VAL A 2 -61.21 -13.01 -30.71
C VAL A 2 -61.26 -12.88 -29.21
N ASN A 3 -61.05 -13.97 -28.48
CA ASN A 3 -61.15 -14.07 -27.03
C ASN A 3 -59.83 -13.62 -26.42
N LEU A 4 -59.74 -12.38 -25.90
CA LEU A 4 -58.58 -11.83 -25.20
C LEU A 4 -58.57 -12.38 -23.77
N TYR A 5 -57.81 -13.44 -23.54
CA TYR A 5 -57.49 -13.88 -22.17
C TYR A 5 -56.68 -12.80 -21.48
N SER A 6 -57.28 -12.09 -20.49
CA SER A 6 -56.58 -11.18 -19.62
C SER A 6 -55.72 -11.98 -18.61
N ILE A 7 -54.40 -12.01 -18.83
CA ILE A 7 -53.44 -12.58 -17.88
C ILE A 7 -53.41 -11.66 -16.65
N LYS A 8 -54.10 -12.04 -15.55
CA LYS A 8 -53.98 -11.38 -14.26
C LYS A 8 -52.61 -11.69 -13.66
N VAL A 9 -51.64 -10.79 -13.89
CA VAL A 9 -50.34 -10.88 -13.24
C VAL A 9 -50.49 -10.65 -11.72
N ASN A 10 -50.13 -11.64 -10.92
CA ASN A 10 -50.15 -11.52 -9.47
C ASN A 10 -48.88 -10.80 -9.01
N TRP A 11 -48.95 -9.48 -9.00
CA TRP A 11 -47.85 -8.58 -8.67
C TRP A 11 -47.10 -8.96 -7.38
N ARG A 12 -47.77 -9.43 -6.34
CA ARG A 12 -47.13 -9.89 -5.11
C ARG A 12 -46.22 -11.09 -5.34
N ARG A 13 -46.63 -12.09 -6.10
CA ARG A 13 -45.78 -13.25 -6.42
C ARG A 13 -44.61 -12.88 -7.31
N THR A 14 -44.80 -11.96 -8.24
CA THR A 14 -43.73 -11.47 -9.11
C THR A 14 -42.68 -10.68 -8.32
N TYR A 15 -43.06 -9.81 -7.38
CA TYR A 15 -42.13 -9.10 -6.51
C TYR A 15 -41.32 -10.05 -5.61
N PHE A 16 -41.98 -11.07 -5.02
CA PHE A 16 -41.25 -12.07 -4.21
C PHE A 16 -40.24 -12.87 -5.04
N ALA A 17 -40.59 -13.24 -6.27
CA ALA A 17 -39.70 -13.96 -7.18
C ALA A 17 -38.49 -13.10 -7.59
N ILE A 18 -38.69 -11.83 -7.92
CA ILE A 18 -37.60 -10.88 -8.27
C ILE A 18 -36.70 -10.62 -7.05
N ALA A 19 -37.29 -10.38 -5.87
CA ALA A 19 -36.50 -10.18 -4.63
C ALA A 19 -35.66 -11.41 -4.27
N SER A 20 -36.22 -12.61 -4.44
CA SER A 20 -35.53 -13.87 -4.21
C SER A 20 -34.37 -14.09 -5.20
N LEU A 21 -34.55 -13.75 -6.47
CA LEU A 21 -33.49 -13.80 -7.50
C LEU A 21 -32.37 -12.80 -7.22
N LEU A 22 -32.68 -11.58 -6.77
CA LEU A 22 -31.70 -10.58 -6.41
C LEU A 22 -30.89 -11.00 -5.16
N LEU A 23 -31.55 -11.54 -4.14
CA LEU A 23 -30.87 -12.09 -2.94
C LEU A 23 -29.97 -13.28 -3.31
N PHE A 24 -30.44 -14.17 -4.19
CA PHE A 24 -29.63 -15.30 -4.66
C PHE A 24 -28.43 -14.86 -5.48
N SER A 25 -28.57 -13.87 -6.37
CA SER A 25 -27.44 -13.33 -7.15
C SER A 25 -26.43 -12.61 -6.25
N LEU A 26 -26.90 -11.90 -5.21
CA LEU A 26 -26.04 -11.28 -4.19
C LEU A 26 -25.25 -12.35 -3.40
N PHE A 27 -25.94 -13.42 -2.97
CA PHE A 27 -25.35 -14.55 -2.27
C PHE A 27 -24.28 -15.26 -3.12
N VAL A 28 -24.60 -15.56 -4.39
CA VAL A 28 -23.63 -16.17 -5.33
C VAL A 28 -22.42 -15.24 -5.57
N GLY A 29 -22.67 -13.92 -5.65
CA GLY A 29 -21.59 -12.94 -5.75
C GLY A 29 -20.67 -12.95 -4.53
N ILE A 30 -21.23 -12.97 -3.32
CA ILE A 30 -20.46 -13.02 -2.06
C ILE A 30 -19.65 -14.33 -1.96
N VAL A 31 -20.30 -15.48 -2.20
CA VAL A 31 -19.62 -16.79 -2.19
C VAL A 31 -18.53 -16.88 -3.28
N GLY A 32 -18.79 -16.29 -4.44
CA GLY A 32 -17.79 -16.20 -5.50
C GLY A 32 -16.57 -15.38 -5.11
N ILE A 33 -16.75 -14.24 -4.43
CA ILE A 33 -15.66 -13.39 -3.94
C ILE A 33 -14.86 -14.15 -2.86
N GLU A 34 -15.52 -14.81 -1.91
CA GLU A 34 -14.83 -15.64 -0.88
C GLU A 34 -14.04 -16.79 -1.51
N TYR A 35 -14.61 -17.47 -2.50
CA TYR A 35 -13.93 -18.56 -3.21
C TYR A 35 -12.69 -18.07 -3.99
N TRP A 36 -12.77 -16.91 -4.64
CA TRP A 36 -11.62 -16.30 -5.32
C TRP A 36 -10.53 -15.86 -4.32
N ASP A 37 -10.92 -15.28 -3.19
CA ASP A 37 -10.00 -14.89 -2.11
C ASP A 37 -9.27 -16.11 -1.51
N GLU A 38 -9.97 -17.25 -1.33
CA GLU A 38 -9.36 -18.51 -0.87
C GLU A 38 -8.41 -19.14 -1.90
N GLN A 39 -8.73 -19.09 -3.19
CA GLN A 39 -7.84 -19.55 -4.25
C GLN A 39 -6.58 -18.71 -4.36
N GLU A 40 -6.70 -17.38 -4.22
CA GLU A 40 -5.56 -16.47 -4.19
C GLU A 40 -4.70 -16.72 -2.94
N LEU A 41 -5.32 -16.92 -1.77
CA LEU A 41 -4.64 -17.31 -0.54
C LEU A 41 -3.90 -18.65 -0.66
N ALA A 42 -4.50 -19.65 -1.30
CA ALA A 42 -3.87 -20.94 -1.56
C ALA A 42 -2.68 -20.81 -2.51
N SER A 43 -2.78 -19.97 -3.53
CA SER A 43 -1.67 -19.68 -4.45
C SER A 43 -0.50 -18.97 -3.77
N ILE A 44 -0.78 -18.09 -2.80
CA ILE A 44 0.23 -17.42 -1.98
C ILE A 44 0.91 -18.39 -1.02
N SER A 45 0.16 -19.35 -0.44
CA SER A 45 0.70 -20.33 0.52
C SER A 45 1.59 -21.41 -0.11
N ASN A 46 1.45 -21.69 -1.41
CA ASN A 46 2.23 -22.70 -2.14
C ASN A 46 3.55 -22.19 -2.72
N GLN A 47 3.96 -20.94 -2.38
CA GLN A 47 5.23 -20.39 -2.84
C GLN A 47 6.41 -20.94 -2.02
N THR A 48 7.58 -21.04 -2.66
CA THR A 48 8.81 -21.65 -2.13
C THR A 48 9.14 -21.24 -0.70
N SER A 49 9.36 -22.22 0.17
CA SER A 49 9.85 -22.03 1.55
C SER A 49 11.38 -21.93 1.65
N THR A 50 12.08 -21.85 0.52
CA THR A 50 13.55 -21.70 0.49
C THR A 50 13.93 -20.23 0.62
N ALA A 51 14.97 -19.96 1.43
CA ALA A 51 15.50 -18.61 1.60
C ALA A 51 15.97 -17.99 0.25
N PRO A 52 15.76 -16.69 0.04
CA PRO A 52 16.27 -15.99 -1.13
C PRO A 52 17.81 -16.00 -1.13
N THR A 53 18.42 -16.19 -2.29
CA THR A 53 19.90 -16.30 -2.41
C THR A 53 20.58 -15.00 -2.82
N GLY A 54 19.82 -13.97 -3.21
CA GLY A 54 20.32 -12.72 -3.73
C GLY A 54 19.96 -11.49 -2.89
N LYS A 55 20.13 -10.30 -3.50
CA LYS A 55 19.75 -9.03 -2.88
C LYS A 55 18.25 -8.92 -2.75
N VAL A 56 17.76 -8.86 -1.51
CA VAL A 56 16.32 -8.76 -1.23
C VAL A 56 15.83 -7.32 -1.28
N THR A 57 14.61 -7.14 -1.77
CA THR A 57 13.83 -5.90 -1.71
C THR A 57 12.37 -6.21 -1.39
N ILE A 58 11.69 -5.29 -0.72
CA ILE A 58 10.29 -5.42 -0.36
C ILE A 58 9.47 -4.40 -1.14
N VAL A 59 8.34 -4.85 -1.70
CA VAL A 59 7.32 -3.98 -2.29
C VAL A 59 5.98 -4.22 -1.59
N VAL A 60 5.40 -3.17 -1.03
CA VAL A 60 4.09 -3.23 -0.37
C VAL A 60 3.06 -2.55 -1.25
N LYS A 61 2.03 -3.29 -1.64
CA LYS A 61 0.89 -2.82 -2.42
C LYS A 61 -0.31 -2.64 -1.49
N ILE A 62 -0.52 -1.41 -1.04
CA ILE A 62 -1.56 -1.09 -0.04
C ILE A 62 -2.95 -1.49 -0.52
N SER A 63 -3.32 -1.18 -1.76
CA SER A 63 -4.64 -1.48 -2.33
C SER A 63 -4.96 -2.97 -2.39
N GLU A 64 -3.96 -3.78 -2.68
CA GLU A 64 -4.05 -5.24 -2.77
C GLU A 64 -3.89 -5.92 -1.41
N ARG A 65 -3.35 -5.20 -0.40
CA ARG A 65 -2.97 -5.72 0.92
C ARG A 65 -2.01 -6.90 0.80
N ILE A 66 -1.01 -6.72 -0.06
CA ILE A 66 0.04 -7.70 -0.35
C ILE A 66 1.41 -7.06 -0.11
N LEU A 67 2.31 -7.83 0.50
CA LEU A 67 3.74 -7.58 0.55
C LEU A 67 4.42 -8.58 -0.38
N GLU A 68 5.20 -8.08 -1.31
CA GLU A 68 6.02 -8.87 -2.24
C GLU A 68 7.49 -8.79 -1.83
N LEU A 69 8.12 -9.94 -1.65
CA LEU A 69 9.56 -10.07 -1.47
C LEU A 69 10.20 -10.41 -2.82
N TYR A 70 11.18 -9.64 -3.21
CA TYR A 70 11.98 -9.87 -4.42
C TYR A 70 13.40 -10.30 -4.03
N SER A 71 13.99 -11.16 -4.85
CA SER A 71 15.41 -11.54 -4.82
C SER A 71 16.03 -11.25 -6.18
N ASP A 72 17.06 -10.41 -6.24
CA ASP A 72 17.71 -9.96 -7.48
C ASP A 72 16.72 -9.44 -8.56
N GLY A 73 15.67 -8.73 -8.10
CA GLY A 73 14.65 -8.16 -8.97
C GLY A 73 13.57 -9.15 -9.44
N GLN A 74 13.67 -10.42 -9.11
CA GLN A 74 12.64 -11.42 -9.39
C GLN A 74 11.73 -11.64 -8.17
N LEU A 75 10.42 -11.76 -8.42
CA LEU A 75 9.46 -12.05 -7.37
C LEU A 75 9.78 -13.42 -6.74
N HIS A 76 10.08 -13.40 -5.44
CA HIS A 76 10.41 -14.58 -4.67
C HIS A 76 9.19 -15.11 -3.90
N LYS A 77 8.48 -14.22 -3.15
CA LYS A 77 7.33 -14.62 -2.35
C LYS A 77 6.36 -13.45 -2.14
N LYS A 78 5.07 -13.79 -1.96
CA LYS A 78 4.00 -12.85 -1.57
C LYS A 78 3.46 -13.20 -0.20
N TYR A 79 3.08 -12.18 0.56
CA TYR A 79 2.45 -12.30 1.86
C TYR A 79 1.19 -11.46 1.93
N ARG A 80 0.12 -12.01 2.48
CA ARG A 80 -1.09 -11.24 2.80
C ARG A 80 -0.81 -10.36 4.01
N ILE A 81 -1.21 -9.09 3.96
CA ILE A 81 -0.91 -8.12 5.02
C ILE A 81 -2.15 -7.33 5.45
N ALA A 82 -2.12 -6.80 6.68
CA ALA A 82 -2.99 -5.68 7.06
C ALA A 82 -2.21 -4.38 6.95
N VAL A 83 -2.92 -3.31 6.59
CA VAL A 83 -2.37 -1.96 6.40
C VAL A 83 -3.17 -0.93 7.18
N GLY A 84 -2.71 0.32 7.21
CA GLY A 84 -3.37 1.43 7.88
C GLY A 84 -4.78 1.69 7.39
N LYS A 85 -5.68 2.03 8.32
CA LYS A 85 -7.01 2.53 8.00
C LYS A 85 -6.94 3.95 7.40
N SER A 86 -8.03 4.46 6.84
CA SER A 86 -8.07 5.77 6.17
C SER A 86 -7.63 6.95 7.07
N SER A 87 -7.92 6.89 8.38
CA SER A 87 -7.52 7.92 9.36
C SER A 87 -6.06 7.82 9.83
N THR A 88 -5.41 6.68 9.62
CA THR A 88 -4.01 6.42 9.96
C THR A 88 -3.37 5.59 8.85
N PRO A 89 -3.18 6.16 7.65
CA PRO A 89 -2.73 5.40 6.48
C PRO A 89 -1.29 4.92 6.64
N THR A 90 -1.00 3.78 6.01
CA THR A 90 0.38 3.32 5.85
C THR A 90 1.15 4.31 4.96
N PRO A 91 2.34 4.76 5.38
CA PRO A 91 3.11 5.77 4.66
C PRO A 91 3.63 5.22 3.32
N ILE A 92 3.17 5.82 2.23
CA ILE A 92 3.73 5.54 0.89
C ILE A 92 5.13 6.15 0.78
N GLY A 93 6.02 5.52 0.02
CA GLY A 93 7.38 6.03 -0.18
C GLY A 93 8.42 4.93 -0.38
N GLU A 94 9.69 5.36 -0.35
CA GLU A 94 10.87 4.50 -0.47
C GLU A 94 11.64 4.53 0.85
N TRP A 95 11.54 3.44 1.62
CA TRP A 95 12.08 3.29 2.97
C TRP A 95 13.20 2.25 3.00
N ILE A 96 13.86 2.15 4.16
CA ILE A 96 14.88 1.14 4.45
C ILE A 96 14.56 0.49 5.78
N VAL A 97 14.76 -0.81 5.89
CA VAL A 97 14.76 -1.51 7.18
C VAL A 97 16.00 -1.04 7.97
N ILE A 98 15.78 -0.36 9.10
CA ILE A 98 16.87 0.23 9.90
C ILE A 98 17.18 -0.54 11.19
N TRP A 99 16.25 -1.37 11.68
CA TRP A 99 16.47 -2.25 12.83
C TRP A 99 15.48 -3.42 12.83
N LYS A 100 15.81 -4.44 13.60
CA LYS A 100 15.04 -5.68 13.74
C LYS A 100 14.91 -6.02 15.23
N ALA A 101 13.76 -6.57 15.65
CA ALA A 101 13.55 -7.02 17.02
C ALA A 101 12.71 -8.30 17.11
N TYR A 102 13.10 -9.17 18.04
CA TYR A 102 12.26 -10.25 18.55
C TYR A 102 11.24 -9.66 19.53
N ARG A 103 10.03 -10.23 19.54
CA ARG A 103 8.93 -9.77 20.38
C ARG A 103 8.28 -10.95 21.11
N SER A 104 7.57 -10.66 22.19
CA SER A 104 6.91 -11.66 23.05
C SER A 104 5.52 -12.10 22.57
N ALA A 105 5.22 -11.99 21.25
CA ALA A 105 3.92 -12.33 20.66
C ALA A 105 2.75 -11.46 21.16
N ASP A 106 3.04 -10.22 21.54
CA ASP A 106 2.06 -9.20 21.92
C ASP A 106 1.28 -8.65 20.69
N ILE A 107 0.69 -7.48 20.82
CA ILE A 107 -0.04 -6.82 19.73
C ILE A 107 0.79 -6.59 18.46
N LEU A 108 2.14 -6.57 18.58
CA LEU A 108 3.09 -6.46 17.49
C LEU A 108 3.61 -7.82 17.01
N GLY A 109 3.04 -8.92 17.50
CA GLY A 109 3.42 -10.28 17.13
C GLY A 109 4.82 -10.67 17.62
N THR A 110 5.43 -11.64 16.93
CA THR A 110 6.70 -12.27 17.34
C THR A 110 7.95 -11.61 16.81
N ARG A 111 7.85 -10.80 15.75
CA ARG A 111 8.97 -10.12 15.08
C ARG A 111 8.57 -8.73 14.62
N PHE A 112 9.57 -7.84 14.56
CA PHE A 112 9.39 -6.46 14.08
C PHE A 112 10.58 -6.04 13.21
N LEU A 113 10.30 -5.46 12.05
CA LEU A 113 11.25 -4.80 11.15
C LEU A 113 10.90 -3.31 11.14
N GLY A 114 11.75 -2.46 11.75
CA GLY A 114 11.56 -1.01 11.75
C GLY A 114 12.01 -0.36 10.46
N ILE A 115 11.24 0.58 9.93
CA ILE A 115 11.56 1.32 8.71
C ILE A 115 11.76 2.82 8.99
N ASP A 116 12.58 3.49 8.18
CA ASP A 116 13.08 4.87 8.38
C ASP A 116 12.10 5.98 7.97
N VAL A 117 10.82 5.84 8.30
CA VAL A 117 9.83 6.91 8.05
C VAL A 117 10.08 8.07 9.02
N PRO A 118 10.37 9.31 8.53
CA PRO A 118 10.87 10.38 9.39
C PRO A 118 9.81 11.04 10.29
N TRP A 119 8.54 10.72 10.16
CA TRP A 119 7.45 11.32 10.95
C TRP A 119 6.75 10.33 11.89
N GLY A 120 7.32 9.15 12.15
CA GLY A 120 6.75 8.19 13.11
C GLY A 120 7.44 6.84 13.14
N GLY A 121 7.15 6.07 14.18
CA GLY A 121 7.66 4.70 14.37
C GLY A 121 6.85 3.70 13.54
N TYR A 122 7.21 3.49 12.28
CA TYR A 122 6.56 2.54 11.39
C TYR A 122 7.40 1.27 11.23
N GLY A 123 6.71 0.17 10.90
CA GLY A 123 7.39 -1.10 10.66
C GLY A 123 6.49 -2.16 10.06
N ILE A 124 7.13 -3.30 9.81
CA ILE A 124 6.52 -4.55 9.34
C ILE A 124 6.63 -5.54 10.50
N HIS A 125 5.51 -6.08 10.97
CA HIS A 125 5.50 -6.88 12.17
C HIS A 125 4.42 -7.97 12.17
N GLY A 126 4.49 -8.91 13.11
CA GLY A 126 3.47 -9.90 13.33
C GLY A 126 2.21 -9.34 14.01
N THR A 127 1.31 -10.23 14.41
CA THR A 127 0.12 -9.83 15.17
C THR A 127 -0.42 -10.98 16.01
N ASN A 128 -0.93 -10.67 17.21
CA ASN A 128 -1.77 -11.59 17.98
C ASN A 128 -3.24 -11.60 17.52
N ARG A 129 -3.56 -10.87 16.43
CA ARG A 129 -4.89 -10.78 15.82
C ARG A 129 -4.82 -11.21 14.35
N PRO A 130 -4.63 -12.52 14.04
CA PRO A 130 -4.43 -13.02 12.68
C PRO A 130 -5.60 -12.71 11.74
N TRP A 131 -6.83 -12.60 12.28
CA TRP A 131 -8.02 -12.18 11.55
C TRP A 131 -7.93 -10.75 10.95
N SER A 132 -7.03 -9.91 11.47
CA SER A 132 -6.82 -8.54 10.95
C SER A 132 -6.04 -8.51 9.63
N VAL A 133 -5.33 -9.58 9.29
CA VAL A 133 -4.54 -9.69 8.05
C VAL A 133 -5.50 -9.74 6.86
N GLY A 134 -5.22 -8.92 5.84
CA GLY A 134 -6.10 -8.73 4.70
C GLY A 134 -7.00 -7.49 4.80
N HIS A 135 -6.93 -6.71 5.90
CA HIS A 135 -7.82 -5.58 6.14
C HIS A 135 -7.09 -4.23 6.31
N PHE A 136 -7.82 -3.13 6.09
CA PHE A 136 -7.40 -1.75 6.37
C PHE A 136 -7.72 -1.40 7.82
N ILE A 137 -6.90 -1.82 8.79
CA ILE A 137 -7.25 -1.77 10.22
C ILE A 137 -6.11 -1.31 11.13
N SER A 138 -4.87 -1.23 10.62
CA SER A 138 -3.73 -0.85 11.45
C SER A 138 -3.66 0.66 11.72
N GLN A 139 -2.73 1.06 12.56
CA GLN A 139 -2.39 2.46 12.81
C GLN A 139 -1.26 2.97 11.91
N GLY A 140 -1.11 2.33 10.72
CA GLY A 140 -0.11 2.68 9.71
C GLY A 140 0.97 1.62 9.53
N CYS A 141 1.30 0.82 10.55
CA CYS A 141 2.20 -0.32 10.41
C CYS A 141 1.62 -1.42 9.51
N ILE A 142 2.50 -2.22 8.94
CA ILE A 142 2.17 -3.38 8.10
C ILE A 142 2.16 -4.63 8.98
N ARG A 143 1.04 -5.36 9.00
CA ARG A 143 0.89 -6.56 9.84
C ARG A 143 0.86 -7.82 9.00
N LEU A 144 1.61 -8.81 9.42
CA LEU A 144 1.61 -10.17 8.88
C LEU A 144 1.11 -11.16 9.94
N ARG A 145 0.80 -12.39 9.53
CA ARG A 145 0.70 -13.50 10.47
C ARG A 145 2.07 -13.76 11.12
N ASN A 146 2.10 -14.27 12.33
CA ASN A 146 3.38 -14.52 13.02
C ASN A 146 4.31 -15.46 12.24
N GLN A 147 3.79 -16.50 11.64
CA GLN A 147 4.58 -17.41 10.79
C GLN A 147 5.22 -16.70 9.60
N ASP A 148 4.47 -15.82 8.94
CA ASP A 148 4.94 -15.08 7.77
C ASP A 148 6.02 -14.06 8.13
N ILE A 149 5.86 -13.34 9.25
CA ILE A 149 6.87 -12.37 9.68
C ILE A 149 8.12 -13.06 10.24
N GLU A 150 8.00 -14.24 10.86
CA GLU A 150 9.13 -15.02 11.32
C GLU A 150 10.02 -15.43 10.15
N GLU A 151 9.44 -15.92 9.07
CA GLU A 151 10.15 -16.27 7.84
C GLU A 151 10.77 -15.01 7.19
N LEU A 152 9.98 -13.97 7.00
CA LEU A 152 10.44 -12.71 6.40
C LEU A 152 11.59 -12.08 7.22
N PHE A 153 11.52 -12.18 8.54
CA PHE A 153 12.52 -11.66 9.45
C PHE A 153 13.88 -12.31 9.25
N GLU A 154 13.94 -13.62 9.04
CA GLU A 154 15.21 -14.33 8.78
C GLU A 154 15.80 -13.93 7.41
N TRP A 155 14.96 -13.64 6.43
CA TRP A 155 15.38 -13.38 5.06
C TRP A 155 15.72 -11.91 4.77
N VAL A 156 15.28 -10.99 5.60
CA VAL A 156 15.41 -9.55 5.37
C VAL A 156 16.46 -8.95 6.31
N PRO A 157 17.66 -8.59 5.81
CA PRO A 157 18.67 -7.90 6.59
C PRO A 157 18.32 -6.43 6.83
N VAL A 158 18.95 -5.81 7.84
CA VAL A 158 18.99 -4.34 7.97
C VAL A 158 19.63 -3.75 6.71
N GLY A 159 19.12 -2.62 6.24
CA GLY A 159 19.52 -2.01 4.97
C GLY A 159 18.64 -2.42 3.78
N THR A 160 17.70 -3.38 3.96
CA THR A 160 16.80 -3.81 2.87
C THR A 160 15.88 -2.67 2.43
N PRO A 161 15.83 -2.35 1.11
CA PRO A 161 14.90 -1.38 0.57
C PRO A 161 13.45 -1.84 0.69
N VAL A 162 12.56 -0.92 1.08
CA VAL A 162 11.12 -1.14 1.21
C VAL A 162 10.38 -0.05 0.44
N ARG A 163 9.71 -0.42 -0.66
CA ARG A 163 8.85 0.48 -1.41
C ARG A 163 7.40 0.23 -1.05
N ILE A 164 6.70 1.28 -0.61
CA ILE A 164 5.28 1.22 -0.26
C ILE A 164 4.48 2.02 -1.29
N GLU A 165 3.61 1.34 -2.01
CA GLU A 165 2.77 1.88 -3.08
C GLU A 165 1.32 2.01 -2.61
N GLY A 166 0.69 3.15 -2.89
CA GLY A 166 -0.70 3.41 -2.50
C GLY A 166 -1.34 4.58 -3.22
N LYS A 167 -2.55 4.91 -2.82
CA LYS A 167 -3.31 6.02 -3.39
C LYS A 167 -2.64 7.35 -3.05
N LYS A 168 -2.47 8.20 -4.06
CA LYS A 168 -2.00 9.58 -3.89
C LYS A 168 -3.12 10.45 -3.32
N PHE A 169 -2.73 11.52 -2.65
CA PHE A 169 -3.61 12.55 -2.09
C PHE A 169 -3.14 13.94 -2.53
N PRO A 170 -4.02 14.95 -2.54
CA PRO A 170 -3.64 16.31 -2.94
C PRO A 170 -2.70 16.94 -1.92
N ILE A 171 -1.70 17.67 -2.41
CA ILE A 171 -0.79 18.48 -1.59
C ILE A 171 -1.46 19.82 -1.31
N GLN A 172 -1.62 20.18 -0.03
CA GLN A 172 -2.41 21.37 0.38
C GLN A 172 -1.56 22.48 1.00
N ARG A 173 -0.24 22.29 1.12
CA ARG A 173 0.66 23.27 1.74
C ARG A 173 1.87 23.55 0.85
N VAL A 174 2.54 24.66 1.12
CA VAL A 174 3.82 25.00 0.52
C VAL A 174 4.89 24.04 1.06
N LEU A 175 5.71 23.49 0.15
CA LEU A 175 6.82 22.61 0.50
C LEU A 175 8.14 23.34 0.30
N LYS A 176 9.04 23.24 1.26
CA LYS A 176 10.36 23.89 1.28
C LYS A 176 11.34 23.07 2.09
N SER A 177 12.60 23.48 2.10
CA SER A 177 13.66 22.87 2.92
C SER A 177 13.20 22.58 4.35
N GLU A 178 13.58 21.42 4.89
CA GLU A 178 13.21 20.89 6.21
C GLU A 178 11.73 20.46 6.35
N THR A 179 10.90 20.60 5.33
CA THR A 179 9.54 20.04 5.37
C THR A 179 9.61 18.51 5.40
N ILE A 180 8.82 17.90 6.29
CA ILE A 180 8.72 16.43 6.44
C ILE A 180 7.26 16.02 6.23
N GLY A 181 7.04 14.93 5.47
CA GLY A 181 5.70 14.35 5.31
C GLY A 181 5.50 13.56 4.01
N ALA A 182 4.35 12.93 3.95
CA ALA A 182 3.94 12.12 2.80
C ALA A 182 3.71 12.96 1.53
N ASP A 183 3.41 14.24 1.67
CA ASP A 183 3.33 15.22 0.58
C ASP A 183 4.69 15.50 -0.05
N VAL A 184 5.76 15.53 0.76
CA VAL A 184 7.14 15.60 0.26
C VAL A 184 7.49 14.33 -0.52
N VAL A 185 7.04 13.15 -0.06
CA VAL A 185 7.21 11.89 -0.83
C VAL A 185 6.60 12.01 -2.22
N LEU A 186 5.38 12.56 -2.34
CA LEU A 186 4.72 12.73 -3.63
C LEU A 186 5.49 13.69 -4.56
N LEU A 187 6.00 14.79 -4.01
CA LEU A 187 6.87 15.72 -4.74
C LEU A 187 8.14 15.01 -5.23
N GLN A 188 8.87 14.35 -4.33
CA GLN A 188 10.11 13.63 -4.64
C GLN A 188 9.89 12.56 -5.71
N ALA A 189 8.83 11.74 -5.58
CA ALA A 189 8.46 10.73 -6.56
C ALA A 189 8.17 11.35 -7.95
N LYS A 190 7.54 12.53 -7.98
CA LYS A 190 7.28 13.25 -9.22
C LYS A 190 8.56 13.81 -9.85
N LEU A 191 9.42 14.47 -9.05
CA LEU A 191 10.72 14.98 -9.50
C LEU A 191 11.63 13.86 -10.01
N LYS A 192 11.63 12.71 -9.35
CA LYS A 192 12.34 11.51 -9.77
C LYS A 192 11.83 10.99 -11.11
N LYS A 193 10.49 10.89 -11.28
CA LYS A 193 9.88 10.48 -12.56
C LYS A 193 10.22 11.42 -13.71
N LEU A 194 10.43 12.71 -13.43
CA LEU A 194 10.82 13.74 -14.41
C LEU A 194 12.33 13.85 -14.61
N GLY A 195 13.15 13.08 -13.90
CA GLY A 195 14.62 13.08 -14.01
C GLY A 195 15.33 14.19 -13.25
N TYR A 196 14.63 14.94 -12.39
CA TYR A 196 15.23 16.01 -11.58
C TYR A 196 15.84 15.51 -10.27
N LEU A 197 15.38 14.36 -9.72
CA LEU A 197 15.84 13.80 -8.46
C LEU A 197 16.33 12.35 -8.67
N GLU A 198 17.55 12.06 -8.23
CA GLU A 198 18.12 10.70 -8.26
C GLU A 198 17.93 9.95 -6.93
N GLY A 199 17.76 10.68 -5.82
CA GLY A 199 17.58 10.15 -4.47
C GLY A 199 16.28 9.40 -4.25
N ARG A 200 16.08 8.93 -2.99
CA ARG A 200 14.85 8.28 -2.55
C ARG A 200 13.70 9.28 -2.39
N ALA A 201 12.48 8.80 -2.54
CA ALA A 201 11.29 9.52 -2.12
C ALA A 201 11.01 9.18 -0.64
N ASP A 202 11.79 9.77 0.26
CA ASP A 202 11.85 9.49 1.69
C ASP A 202 11.07 10.48 2.57
N GLY A 203 10.43 11.46 1.94
CA GLY A 203 9.56 12.43 2.62
C GLY A 203 10.28 13.46 3.47
N PHE A 204 11.60 13.59 3.34
CA PHE A 204 12.36 14.68 3.92
C PHE A 204 12.84 15.64 2.83
N PHE A 205 12.36 16.89 2.85
CA PHE A 205 12.76 17.91 1.88
C PHE A 205 14.18 18.40 2.22
N ASN A 206 15.14 17.60 1.85
CA ASN A 206 16.55 17.84 2.04
C ASN A 206 17.14 18.74 0.92
N ARG A 207 18.45 18.98 0.96
CA ARG A 207 19.18 19.77 -0.04
C ARG A 207 19.03 19.21 -1.46
N ASP A 208 19.08 17.89 -1.64
CA ASP A 208 18.94 17.28 -2.96
C ASP A 208 17.56 17.52 -3.57
N THR A 209 16.51 17.47 -2.73
CA THR A 209 15.16 17.81 -3.13
C THR A 209 15.05 19.30 -3.50
N GLU A 210 15.66 20.20 -2.73
CA GLU A 210 15.67 21.64 -3.03
C GLU A 210 16.36 21.93 -4.36
N GLU A 211 17.53 21.33 -4.62
CA GLU A 211 18.25 21.49 -5.88
C GLU A 211 17.48 20.89 -7.07
N ALA A 212 16.77 19.76 -6.86
CA ALA A 212 15.89 19.20 -7.86
C ALA A 212 14.72 20.16 -8.23
N VAL A 213 14.13 20.80 -7.21
CA VAL A 213 13.09 21.82 -7.42
C VAL A 213 13.64 23.02 -8.17
N LYS A 214 14.84 23.52 -7.83
CA LYS A 214 15.48 24.65 -8.52
C LYS A 214 15.74 24.33 -9.99
N ARG A 215 16.23 23.12 -10.32
CA ARG A 215 16.40 22.68 -11.70
C ARG A 215 15.08 22.62 -12.46
N PHE A 216 14.04 22.08 -11.85
CA PHE A 216 12.70 22.08 -12.42
C PHE A 216 12.18 23.51 -12.69
N GLN A 217 12.34 24.44 -11.74
CA GLN A 217 11.92 25.82 -11.86
C GLN A 217 12.68 26.56 -13.00
N TYR A 218 13.98 26.31 -13.12
CA TYR A 218 14.81 26.83 -14.22
C TYR A 218 14.27 26.36 -15.58
N ASP A 219 14.08 25.05 -15.75
CA ASP A 219 13.61 24.47 -17.01
C ASP A 219 12.19 24.92 -17.39
N LYS A 220 11.36 25.28 -16.39
CA LYS A 220 10.01 25.82 -16.61
C LYS A 220 10.00 27.34 -16.81
N GLY A 221 11.14 28.02 -16.76
CA GLY A 221 11.25 29.47 -16.91
C GLY A 221 10.52 30.25 -15.84
N ILE A 222 10.41 29.70 -14.61
CA ILE A 222 9.78 30.36 -13.47
C ILE A 222 10.84 30.79 -12.44
N LYS A 223 10.42 31.60 -11.45
CA LYS A 223 11.32 32.08 -10.40
C LYS A 223 11.96 30.90 -9.65
N ILE A 224 13.30 30.88 -9.61
CA ILE A 224 14.08 29.85 -8.96
C ILE A 224 14.17 30.14 -7.46
N THR A 225 13.34 29.50 -6.67
CA THR A 225 13.24 29.71 -5.21
C THR A 225 13.62 28.48 -4.39
N GLY A 226 13.56 27.28 -4.98
CA GLY A 226 13.65 26.02 -4.25
C GLY A 226 12.39 25.70 -3.41
N ILE A 227 11.35 26.55 -3.52
CA ILE A 227 10.08 26.40 -2.78
C ILE A 227 9.00 25.92 -3.75
N VAL A 228 8.16 25.00 -3.32
CA VAL A 228 7.05 24.48 -4.11
C VAL A 228 5.73 25.06 -3.58
N ASP A 229 5.20 26.02 -4.29
CA ASP A 229 3.88 26.60 -4.08
C ASP A 229 2.83 25.98 -5.01
N GLN A 230 1.59 26.46 -4.96
CA GLN A 230 0.48 25.95 -5.77
C GLN A 230 0.79 25.98 -7.27
N LYS A 231 1.43 27.06 -7.79
CA LYS A 231 1.82 27.16 -9.19
C LYS A 231 2.83 26.09 -9.59
N ASN A 232 3.79 25.80 -8.72
CA ASN A 232 4.76 24.70 -8.92
C ASN A 232 4.06 23.34 -8.93
N LEU A 233 3.09 23.11 -8.03
CA LEU A 233 2.32 21.85 -7.98
C LEU A 233 1.52 21.63 -9.27
N GLU A 234 0.85 22.66 -9.77
CA GLU A 234 0.11 22.62 -11.05
C GLU A 234 1.04 22.26 -12.22
N LEU A 235 2.21 22.91 -12.33
CA LEU A 235 3.20 22.60 -13.37
C LEU A 235 3.80 21.18 -13.23
N LEU A 236 3.86 20.65 -12.03
CA LEU A 236 4.24 19.28 -11.76
C LEU A 236 3.11 18.30 -12.04
N GLY A 237 1.84 18.73 -12.10
CA GLY A 237 0.67 17.86 -12.19
C GLY A 237 0.44 17.04 -10.90
N LEU A 238 0.54 17.75 -9.77
CA LEU A 238 0.31 17.23 -8.42
C LEU A 238 -0.88 17.91 -7.76
#